data_9444d9a6f58733b10e609743f86be0a4
#
_entry.id   9444d9a6f58733b10e609743f86be0a4
#
_cell.length_a   1.000
_cell.length_b   1.000
_cell.length_c   1.000
_cell.angle_alpha   90.00
_cell.angle_beta   90.00
_cell.angle_gamma   90.00
#
_symmetry.space_group_name_H-M   'P 1'
#
loop_
_entity.id
_entity.type
_entity.pdbx_description
1 polymer ?
#
loop_
_entity_poly.entity_id
_entity_poly.type
_entity_poly.pdbx_seq_one_letter_code
_entity_poly.pdbx_strand_id
1 'polypeptide(L)'
;MTSVKPGRPLVYAHRGGAALRPENTFAAFDHGLALGADGLELDVRLSKDGVVVVHHDATLERTTDGRGLVADHSADGLARLDAGYRFQSSDATLPFRGQGVTIPTLASVLRRYPDVPIIIELKSELPGDGTEVARRTVDVVRQADAVGRVALGSFSGRALRTVRLLEPALRTGAAREETRWALYRSWVGWPLGRPHYQEFQVPERAGATTVVSPRFVEHAHKYGLAVKVWTVDEASDMTRLLDWGVDGIISDRPDVAVAVVSARMPSE
;
A
#
# COMPACT_ATOMS: atom_id res chain seq x y z
N MET A 1 -0.43 28.98 -3.10
CA MET A 1 -1.19 27.74 -2.88
C MET A 1 -1.48 27.15 -4.25
N THR A 2 -0.65 26.22 -4.70
CA THR A 2 -0.88 25.52 -5.98
C THR A 2 -1.94 24.45 -5.74
N SER A 3 -3.15 24.70 -6.23
CA SER A 3 -4.20 23.70 -6.36
C SER A 3 -3.62 22.54 -7.19
N VAL A 4 -3.51 21.35 -6.59
CA VAL A 4 -3.27 20.13 -7.36
C VAL A 4 -4.45 20.00 -8.32
N LYS A 5 -4.22 20.19 -9.62
CA LYS A 5 -5.25 19.83 -10.62
C LYS A 5 -5.50 18.33 -10.47
N PRO A 6 -6.76 17.87 -10.41
CA PRO A 6 -7.05 16.45 -10.42
C PRO A 6 -6.45 15.86 -11.72
N GLY A 7 -5.38 15.10 -11.57
CA GLY A 7 -4.93 14.18 -12.59
C GLY A 7 -5.91 13.01 -12.72
N ARG A 8 -5.68 12.12 -13.67
CA ARG A 8 -6.38 10.83 -13.72
C ARG A 8 -6.18 10.10 -12.38
N PRO A 9 -7.24 9.56 -11.77
CA PRO A 9 -7.11 8.72 -10.58
C PRO A 9 -6.21 7.51 -10.85
N LEU A 10 -5.35 7.16 -9.89
CA LEU A 10 -4.40 6.06 -10.04
C LEU A 10 -4.97 4.76 -9.46
N VAL A 11 -4.67 3.65 -10.12
CA VAL A 11 -4.97 2.30 -9.63
C VAL A 11 -3.71 1.66 -9.07
N TYR A 12 -3.77 1.28 -7.79
CA TYR A 12 -2.72 0.51 -7.14
C TYR A 12 -3.21 -0.92 -6.91
N ALA A 13 -2.43 -1.90 -7.38
CA ALA A 13 -2.70 -3.31 -7.10
C ALA A 13 -2.30 -3.61 -5.64
N HIS A 14 -3.30 -3.79 -4.75
CA HIS A 14 -3.12 -4.10 -3.33
C HIS A 14 -2.44 -5.45 -3.18
N ARG A 15 -1.24 -5.46 -2.61
CA ARG A 15 -0.35 -6.64 -2.54
C ARG A 15 -0.13 -7.31 -3.89
N GLY A 16 -0.26 -6.54 -4.99
CA GLY A 16 -0.18 -7.02 -6.37
C GLY A 16 -1.51 -7.49 -6.98
N GLY A 17 -2.64 -7.42 -6.27
CA GLY A 17 -3.95 -7.94 -6.68
C GLY A 17 -4.26 -9.26 -5.99
N ALA A 18 -4.42 -9.23 -4.67
CA ALA A 18 -4.49 -10.40 -3.79
C ALA A 18 -5.69 -11.33 -4.07
N ALA A 19 -6.76 -10.83 -4.71
CA ALA A 19 -7.88 -11.68 -5.14
C ALA A 19 -7.55 -12.55 -6.36
N LEU A 20 -6.50 -12.21 -7.13
CA LEU A 20 -6.19 -12.83 -8.42
C LEU A 20 -4.92 -13.68 -8.41
N ARG A 21 -3.96 -13.38 -7.53
CA ARG A 21 -2.66 -14.04 -7.42
C ARG A 21 -2.18 -14.05 -5.97
N PRO A 22 -1.22 -14.94 -5.61
CA PRO A 22 -0.63 -14.97 -4.26
C PRO A 22 -0.08 -13.60 -3.85
N GLU A 23 -0.66 -13.01 -2.81
CA GLU A 23 -0.35 -11.66 -2.34
C GLU A 23 1.15 -11.46 -2.04
N ASN A 24 1.64 -10.23 -2.24
CA ASN A 24 3.01 -9.83 -1.89
C ASN A 24 4.11 -10.68 -2.57
N THR A 25 3.84 -11.16 -3.79
CA THR A 25 4.78 -11.97 -4.59
C THR A 25 5.00 -11.37 -5.98
N PHE A 26 6.07 -11.76 -6.64
CA PHE A 26 6.30 -11.36 -8.04
C PHE A 26 5.18 -11.81 -8.97
N ALA A 27 4.58 -12.99 -8.72
CA ALA A 27 3.45 -13.49 -9.51
C ALA A 27 2.24 -12.54 -9.45
N ALA A 28 1.98 -11.93 -8.27
CA ALA A 28 0.93 -10.94 -8.12
C ALA A 28 1.33 -9.59 -8.74
N PHE A 29 2.53 -9.12 -8.49
CA PHE A 29 3.01 -7.81 -8.98
C PHE A 29 3.05 -7.75 -10.50
N ASP A 30 3.64 -8.78 -11.15
CA ASP A 30 3.67 -8.87 -12.61
C ASP A 30 2.26 -8.90 -13.19
N HIS A 31 1.34 -9.64 -12.56
CA HIS A 31 -0.03 -9.75 -13.02
C HIS A 31 -0.81 -8.44 -12.87
N GLY A 32 -0.72 -7.79 -11.70
CA GLY A 32 -1.40 -6.52 -11.45
C GLY A 32 -0.96 -5.42 -12.42
N LEU A 33 0.34 -5.34 -12.72
CA LEU A 33 0.88 -4.41 -13.72
C LEU A 33 0.45 -4.78 -15.13
N ALA A 34 0.42 -6.07 -15.48
CA ALA A 34 -0.05 -6.54 -16.79
C ALA A 34 -1.55 -6.24 -17.04
N LEU A 35 -2.36 -6.13 -15.97
CA LEU A 35 -3.75 -5.69 -16.04
C LEU A 35 -3.89 -4.17 -16.23
N GLY A 36 -2.80 -3.41 -16.16
CA GLY A 36 -2.78 -1.96 -16.36
C GLY A 36 -2.87 -1.15 -15.06
N ALA A 37 -2.58 -1.74 -13.91
CA ALA A 37 -2.43 -0.95 -12.67
C ALA A 37 -1.29 0.05 -12.82
N ASP A 38 -1.48 1.27 -12.31
CA ASP A 38 -0.49 2.36 -12.39
C ASP A 38 0.65 2.16 -11.40
N GLY A 39 0.41 1.41 -10.33
CA GLY A 39 1.38 1.17 -9.28
C GLY A 39 1.05 -0.07 -8.46
N LEU A 40 1.95 -0.35 -7.53
CA LEU A 40 1.83 -1.45 -6.59
C LEU A 40 1.63 -0.92 -5.17
N GLU A 41 0.89 -1.64 -4.38
CA GLU A 41 0.92 -1.53 -2.94
C GLU A 41 1.43 -2.85 -2.36
N LEU A 42 2.25 -2.78 -1.30
CA LEU A 42 2.84 -3.94 -0.65
C LEU A 42 3.16 -3.68 0.82
N ASP A 43 3.30 -4.77 1.58
CA ASP A 43 3.61 -4.74 3.01
C ASP A 43 5.04 -5.19 3.29
N VAL A 44 5.72 -4.57 4.23
CA VAL A 44 7.07 -4.98 4.61
C VAL A 44 7.23 -5.28 6.10
N ARG A 45 8.07 -6.28 6.37
CA ARG A 45 8.50 -6.71 7.70
C ARG A 45 10.00 -6.93 7.73
N LEU A 46 10.54 -7.14 8.92
CA LEU A 46 11.93 -7.54 9.09
C LEU A 46 12.03 -9.05 9.33
N SER A 47 12.97 -9.66 8.63
CA SER A 47 13.46 -11.01 8.96
C SER A 47 14.34 -10.98 10.21
N LYS A 48 14.68 -12.16 10.75
CA LYS A 48 15.58 -12.31 11.91
C LYS A 48 16.93 -11.64 11.74
N ASP A 49 17.45 -11.64 10.56
CA ASP A 49 18.73 -11.03 10.16
C ASP A 49 18.61 -9.58 9.68
N GLY A 50 17.44 -8.96 9.89
CA GLY A 50 17.19 -7.53 9.65
C GLY A 50 17.03 -7.15 8.18
N VAL A 51 16.80 -8.10 7.30
CA VAL A 51 16.46 -7.84 5.89
C VAL A 51 14.99 -7.45 5.77
N VAL A 52 14.69 -6.44 4.96
CA VAL A 52 13.32 -6.03 4.67
C VAL A 52 12.70 -7.00 3.66
N VAL A 53 11.72 -7.78 4.10
CA VAL A 53 10.98 -8.76 3.29
C VAL A 53 9.56 -8.31 3.05
N VAL A 54 8.95 -8.75 1.96
CA VAL A 54 7.60 -8.35 1.58
C VAL A 54 6.60 -9.39 2.06
N HIS A 55 5.87 -9.06 3.13
CA HIS A 55 4.90 -9.97 3.77
C HIS A 55 3.94 -9.19 4.66
N HIS A 56 2.64 -9.57 4.66
CA HIS A 56 1.62 -8.84 5.41
C HIS A 56 1.57 -9.22 6.88
N ASP A 57 1.37 -10.51 7.18
CA ASP A 57 1.13 -10.98 8.55
C ASP A 57 2.42 -11.06 9.36
N ALA A 58 2.32 -11.02 10.69
CA ALA A 58 3.46 -11.30 11.55
C ALA A 58 3.89 -12.78 11.44
N THR A 59 2.98 -13.66 11.06
CA THR A 59 3.18 -15.11 10.97
C THR A 59 3.06 -15.61 9.53
N LEU A 60 3.57 -16.82 9.27
CA LEU A 60 3.72 -17.38 7.92
C LEU A 60 2.53 -18.24 7.45
N GLU A 61 1.69 -18.69 8.39
CA GLU A 61 0.72 -19.80 8.18
C GLU A 61 -0.38 -19.49 7.16
N ARG A 62 -0.82 -18.23 7.04
CA ARG A 62 -1.97 -17.89 6.20
C ARG A 62 -1.67 -17.99 4.71
N THR A 63 -0.47 -17.65 4.28
CA THR A 63 -0.13 -17.56 2.85
C THR A 63 0.90 -18.57 2.39
N THR A 64 1.70 -19.14 3.31
CA THR A 64 2.81 -20.03 2.96
C THR A 64 2.64 -21.43 3.50
N ASP A 65 3.58 -22.32 3.21
CA ASP A 65 3.78 -23.62 3.82
C ASP A 65 4.61 -23.55 5.12
N GLY A 66 5.16 -22.37 5.44
CA GLY A 66 5.93 -22.11 6.67
C GLY A 66 5.06 -21.92 7.91
N ARG A 67 5.72 -21.83 9.07
CA ARG A 67 5.09 -21.60 10.37
C ARG A 67 5.92 -20.65 11.24
N GLY A 68 5.27 -19.97 12.17
CA GLY A 68 5.88 -19.09 13.13
C GLY A 68 6.04 -17.65 12.64
N LEU A 69 6.78 -16.84 13.38
CA LEU A 69 6.92 -15.42 13.08
C LEU A 69 7.92 -15.20 11.94
N VAL A 70 7.64 -14.25 11.06
CA VAL A 70 8.59 -13.78 10.03
C VAL A 70 9.92 -13.37 10.68
N ALA A 71 9.86 -12.71 11.84
CA ALA A 71 11.04 -12.24 12.59
C ALA A 71 11.90 -13.36 13.19
N ASP A 72 11.43 -14.60 13.22
CA ASP A 72 12.21 -15.75 13.69
C ASP A 72 13.04 -16.43 12.58
N HIS A 73 12.77 -16.09 11.33
CA HIS A 73 13.41 -16.68 10.16
C HIS A 73 14.38 -15.72 9.47
N SER A 74 15.52 -16.24 8.99
CA SER A 74 16.41 -15.46 8.11
C SER A 74 15.74 -15.19 6.76
N ALA A 75 16.20 -14.15 6.05
CA ALA A 75 15.69 -13.85 4.73
C ALA A 75 15.86 -15.03 3.75
N ASP A 76 16.99 -15.73 3.81
CA ASP A 76 17.23 -16.96 3.01
C ASP A 76 16.26 -18.09 3.40
N GLY A 77 15.89 -18.18 4.66
CA GLY A 77 14.88 -19.13 5.15
C GLY A 77 13.52 -18.83 4.55
N LEU A 78 13.10 -17.56 4.60
CA LEU A 78 11.82 -17.07 4.05
C LEU A 78 11.76 -17.24 2.52
N ALA A 79 12.85 -17.01 1.80
CA ALA A 79 12.92 -17.17 0.35
C ALA A 79 12.77 -18.62 -0.14
N ARG A 80 12.86 -19.61 0.75
CA ARG A 80 12.62 -21.04 0.42
C ARG A 80 11.20 -21.50 0.65
N LEU A 81 10.36 -20.67 1.30
CA LEU A 81 8.96 -21.00 1.54
C LEU A 81 8.12 -20.82 0.28
N ASP A 82 7.13 -21.67 0.12
CA ASP A 82 6.13 -21.56 -0.94
C ASP A 82 5.06 -20.53 -0.56
N ALA A 83 5.17 -19.31 -1.08
CA ALA A 83 4.22 -18.24 -0.87
C ALA A 83 2.94 -18.39 -1.73
N GLY A 84 2.90 -19.34 -2.64
CA GLY A 84 1.71 -19.74 -3.38
C GLY A 84 0.91 -20.87 -2.75
N TYR A 85 1.41 -21.44 -1.64
CA TYR A 85 0.90 -22.67 -1.05
C TYR A 85 -0.58 -22.64 -0.66
N ARG A 86 -1.05 -21.51 -0.15
CA ARG A 86 -2.42 -21.32 0.37
C ARG A 86 -3.32 -20.56 -0.59
N PHE A 87 -2.79 -19.99 -1.67
CA PHE A 87 -3.60 -19.25 -2.62
C PHE A 87 -4.61 -20.17 -3.28
N GLN A 88 -5.90 -19.83 -3.15
CA GLN A 88 -7.02 -20.53 -3.73
C GLN A 88 -7.68 -19.65 -4.77
N SER A 89 -7.80 -20.15 -6.00
CA SER A 89 -8.55 -19.50 -7.08
C SER A 89 -10.05 -19.66 -6.90
N SER A 90 -10.83 -18.92 -7.69
CA SER A 90 -12.30 -18.89 -7.60
C SER A 90 -12.96 -20.28 -7.82
N ASP A 91 -12.28 -21.18 -8.51
CA ASP A 91 -12.71 -22.59 -8.73
C ASP A 91 -12.23 -23.54 -7.60
N ALA A 92 -11.74 -22.99 -6.49
CA ALA A 92 -11.22 -23.70 -5.33
C ALA A 92 -9.96 -24.55 -5.62
N THR A 93 -9.27 -24.35 -6.74
CA THR A 93 -7.98 -24.98 -7.01
C THR A 93 -6.82 -24.21 -6.35
N LEU A 94 -5.65 -24.84 -6.32
CA LEU A 94 -4.42 -24.29 -5.71
C LEU A 94 -3.33 -24.16 -6.79
N PRO A 95 -3.54 -23.28 -7.79
CA PRO A 95 -2.74 -23.26 -9.02
C PRO A 95 -1.29 -22.80 -8.81
N PHE A 96 -0.95 -22.20 -7.68
CA PHE A 96 0.40 -21.70 -7.38
C PHE A 96 1.17 -22.57 -6.39
N ARG A 97 0.54 -23.60 -5.81
CA ARG A 97 1.20 -24.52 -4.89
C ARG A 97 2.29 -25.31 -5.61
N GLY A 98 3.51 -25.26 -5.06
CA GLY A 98 4.67 -25.94 -5.65
C GLY A 98 5.21 -25.33 -6.94
N GLN A 99 4.80 -24.10 -7.28
CA GLN A 99 5.19 -23.43 -8.52
C GLN A 99 6.41 -22.49 -8.32
N GLY A 100 7.11 -22.59 -7.20
CA GLY A 100 8.30 -21.77 -6.94
C GLY A 100 7.99 -20.29 -6.64
N VAL A 101 6.77 -19.98 -6.23
CA VAL A 101 6.41 -18.64 -5.76
C VAL A 101 6.95 -18.43 -4.36
N THR A 102 7.76 -17.41 -4.15
CA THR A 102 8.49 -17.19 -2.88
C THR A 102 8.23 -15.80 -2.31
N ILE A 103 8.63 -15.60 -1.04
CA ILE A 103 8.61 -14.29 -0.37
C ILE A 103 9.77 -13.45 -0.90
N PRO A 104 9.54 -12.29 -1.57
CA PRO A 104 10.62 -11.45 -2.07
C PRO A 104 11.17 -10.53 -0.98
N THR A 105 12.41 -10.05 -1.16
CA THR A 105 12.93 -8.91 -0.41
C THR A 105 12.47 -7.60 -1.04
N LEU A 106 12.34 -6.52 -0.25
CA LEU A 106 12.03 -5.20 -0.80
C LEU A 106 13.06 -4.75 -1.83
N ALA A 107 14.35 -5.01 -1.58
CA ALA A 107 15.42 -4.68 -2.52
C ALA A 107 15.24 -5.36 -3.89
N SER A 108 14.77 -6.60 -3.91
CA SER A 108 14.51 -7.32 -5.16
C SER A 108 13.29 -6.77 -5.91
N VAL A 109 12.24 -6.34 -5.18
CA VAL A 109 11.06 -5.70 -5.77
C VAL A 109 11.43 -4.34 -6.37
N LEU A 110 12.11 -3.47 -5.63
CA LEU A 110 12.48 -2.14 -6.13
C LEU A 110 13.38 -2.20 -7.36
N ARG A 111 14.27 -3.20 -7.43
CA ARG A 111 15.14 -3.44 -8.60
C ARG A 111 14.38 -3.97 -9.81
N ARG A 112 13.38 -4.84 -9.60
CA ARG A 112 12.58 -5.42 -10.69
C ARG A 112 11.65 -4.40 -11.35
N TYR A 113 11.15 -3.43 -10.58
CA TYR A 113 10.19 -2.43 -11.04
C TYR A 113 10.73 -1.01 -10.87
N PRO A 114 11.77 -0.59 -11.66
CA PRO A 114 12.48 0.66 -11.44
C PRO A 114 11.62 1.90 -11.68
N ASP A 115 10.60 1.81 -12.54
CA ASP A 115 9.79 2.95 -12.97
C ASP A 115 8.35 2.94 -12.37
N VAL A 116 8.03 1.92 -11.58
CA VAL A 116 6.68 1.73 -11.03
C VAL A 116 6.51 2.50 -9.73
N PRO A 117 5.46 3.33 -9.57
CA PRO A 117 5.10 3.90 -8.28
C PRO A 117 4.72 2.81 -7.28
N ILE A 118 5.27 2.86 -6.06
CA ILE A 118 5.01 1.84 -5.05
C ILE A 118 4.60 2.49 -3.72
N ILE A 119 3.48 2.04 -3.18
CA ILE A 119 3.09 2.29 -1.80
C ILE A 119 3.62 1.13 -0.96
N ILE A 120 4.32 1.44 0.13
CA ILE A 120 4.88 0.43 1.04
C ILE A 120 4.30 0.66 2.44
N GLU A 121 3.55 -0.30 2.95
CA GLU A 121 3.10 -0.28 4.34
C GLU A 121 4.15 -0.87 5.28
N LEU A 122 4.59 -0.07 6.23
CA LEU A 122 5.52 -0.50 7.29
C LEU A 122 4.73 -1.25 8.37
N LYS A 123 4.87 -2.56 8.43
CA LYS A 123 4.32 -3.39 9.51
C LYS A 123 5.32 -3.43 10.67
N SER A 124 4.84 -3.43 11.90
CA SER A 124 5.68 -3.59 13.08
C SER A 124 5.33 -4.87 13.82
N GLU A 125 6.32 -5.53 14.39
CA GLU A 125 6.14 -6.74 15.20
C GLU A 125 5.51 -6.39 16.56
N LEU A 126 5.86 -5.22 17.11
CA LEU A 126 5.33 -4.72 18.38
C LEU A 126 4.35 -3.57 18.15
N PRO A 127 3.19 -3.56 18.83
CA PRO A 127 2.25 -2.45 18.74
C PRO A 127 2.92 -1.11 19.09
N GLY A 128 2.88 -0.15 18.16
CA GLY A 128 3.31 1.22 18.38
C GLY A 128 4.80 1.52 18.13
N ASP A 129 5.65 0.52 17.86
CA ASP A 129 7.04 0.79 17.46
C ASP A 129 7.14 0.97 15.94
N GLY A 130 7.76 0.10 15.20
CA GLY A 130 8.00 0.24 13.77
C GLY A 130 9.20 1.11 13.41
N THR A 131 9.99 1.57 14.39
CA THR A 131 11.16 2.42 14.16
C THR A 131 12.24 1.71 13.35
N GLU A 132 12.52 0.44 13.66
CA GLU A 132 13.58 -0.31 12.99
C GLU A 132 13.17 -0.69 11.55
N VAL A 133 11.94 -1.16 11.33
CA VAL A 133 11.45 -1.42 9.97
C VAL A 133 11.47 -0.15 9.13
N ALA A 134 11.11 1.01 9.72
CA ALA A 134 11.17 2.30 9.04
C ALA A 134 12.60 2.65 8.62
N ARG A 135 13.58 2.52 9.52
CA ARG A 135 15.00 2.78 9.25
C ARG A 135 15.52 1.91 8.13
N ARG A 136 15.35 0.59 8.24
CA ARG A 136 15.81 -0.38 7.25
C ARG A 136 15.15 -0.17 5.88
N THR A 137 13.83 0.15 5.88
CA THR A 137 13.12 0.44 4.63
C THR A 137 13.66 1.70 3.95
N VAL A 138 13.92 2.78 4.70
CA VAL A 138 14.53 4.00 4.15
C VAL A 138 15.89 3.71 3.52
N ASP A 139 16.73 2.92 4.20
CA ASP A 139 18.04 2.54 3.67
C ASP A 139 17.93 1.77 2.35
N VAL A 140 16.99 0.80 2.26
CA VAL A 140 16.75 0.03 1.02
C VAL A 140 16.22 0.93 -0.10
N VAL A 141 15.28 1.85 0.21
CA VAL A 141 14.72 2.78 -0.78
C VAL A 141 15.79 3.72 -1.34
N ARG A 142 16.69 4.23 -0.50
CA ARG A 142 17.83 5.05 -0.93
C ARG A 142 18.81 4.28 -1.81
N GLN A 143 19.19 3.07 -1.40
CA GLN A 143 20.10 2.22 -2.16
C GLN A 143 19.55 1.83 -3.53
N ALA A 144 18.22 1.77 -3.66
CA ALA A 144 17.53 1.47 -4.92
C ALA A 144 17.22 2.72 -5.76
N ASP A 145 17.65 3.92 -5.34
CA ASP A 145 17.29 5.22 -5.96
C ASP A 145 15.78 5.37 -6.20
N ALA A 146 14.99 4.96 -5.20
CA ALA A 146 13.53 4.86 -5.32
C ALA A 146 12.76 5.98 -4.59
N VAL A 147 13.44 6.97 -3.99
CA VAL A 147 12.83 8.02 -3.16
C VAL A 147 11.71 8.77 -3.92
N GLY A 148 11.91 9.05 -5.20
CA GLY A 148 10.97 9.82 -6.02
C GLY A 148 9.67 9.09 -6.38
N ARG A 149 9.63 7.75 -6.27
CA ARG A 149 8.50 6.91 -6.72
C ARG A 149 7.88 6.06 -5.62
N VAL A 150 8.41 6.12 -4.40
CA VAL A 150 7.88 5.38 -3.25
C VAL A 150 7.11 6.32 -2.32
N ALA A 151 6.01 5.84 -1.77
CA ALA A 151 5.29 6.45 -0.67
C ALA A 151 5.18 5.45 0.49
N LEU A 152 5.46 5.87 1.73
CA LEU A 152 5.39 5.00 2.89
C LEU A 152 4.12 5.24 3.70
N GLY A 153 3.44 4.14 4.04
CA GLY A 153 2.30 4.09 4.95
C GLY A 153 2.65 3.34 6.23
N SER A 154 1.98 3.64 7.32
CA SER A 154 2.00 2.84 8.54
C SER A 154 0.89 3.25 9.50
N PHE A 155 0.37 2.30 10.27
CA PHE A 155 -0.48 2.60 11.43
C PHE A 155 0.33 3.18 12.62
N SER A 156 1.67 3.01 12.62
CA SER A 156 2.55 3.57 13.64
C SER A 156 2.99 5.00 13.28
N GLY A 157 2.46 5.99 14.01
CA GLY A 157 2.93 7.37 13.87
C GLY A 157 4.41 7.55 14.22
N ARG A 158 4.99 6.66 15.03
CA ARG A 158 6.43 6.66 15.34
C ARG A 158 7.25 6.24 14.12
N ALA A 159 6.83 5.18 13.41
CA ALA A 159 7.48 4.75 12.17
C ALA A 159 7.51 5.88 11.14
N LEU A 160 6.36 6.54 10.87
CA LEU A 160 6.29 7.63 9.90
C LEU A 160 7.10 8.87 10.32
N ARG A 161 7.14 9.21 11.61
CA ARG A 161 8.04 10.27 12.09
C ARG A 161 9.52 9.93 11.87
N THR A 162 9.89 8.66 12.09
CA THR A 162 11.27 8.19 11.82
C THR A 162 11.61 8.33 10.34
N VAL A 163 10.72 7.92 9.43
CA VAL A 163 10.89 8.11 7.98
C VAL A 163 11.13 9.57 7.64
N ARG A 164 10.24 10.46 8.08
CA ARG A 164 10.30 11.91 7.79
C ARG A 164 11.57 12.58 8.33
N LEU A 165 12.11 12.07 9.44
CA LEU A 165 13.38 12.55 10.01
C LEU A 165 14.60 12.04 9.22
N LEU A 166 14.56 10.79 8.79
CA LEU A 166 15.68 10.18 8.06
C LEU A 166 15.73 10.64 6.61
N GLU A 167 14.57 10.72 5.95
CA GLU A 167 14.47 11.07 4.54
C GLU A 167 13.27 12.01 4.28
N PRO A 168 13.48 13.32 4.46
CA PRO A 168 12.39 14.30 4.27
C PRO A 168 11.82 14.38 2.85
N ALA A 169 12.56 13.91 1.84
CA ALA A 169 12.12 13.86 0.45
C ALA A 169 11.17 12.69 0.16
N LEU A 170 11.16 11.67 1.02
CA LEU A 170 10.33 10.49 0.86
C LEU A 170 8.87 10.81 1.23
N ARG A 171 7.96 10.53 0.32
CA ARG A 171 6.53 10.74 0.55
C ARG A 171 6.00 9.82 1.64
N THR A 172 5.13 10.35 2.49
CA THR A 172 4.45 9.56 3.53
C THR A 172 2.95 9.80 3.53
N GLY A 173 2.21 8.75 3.86
CA GLY A 173 0.82 8.87 4.24
C GLY A 173 0.66 9.50 5.63
N ALA A 174 -0.57 9.92 5.95
CA ALA A 174 -0.97 10.34 7.28
C ALA A 174 -1.02 9.13 8.22
N ALA A 175 -0.47 9.28 9.43
CA ALA A 175 -0.65 8.31 10.50
C ALA A 175 -2.12 8.24 10.97
N ARG A 176 -2.49 7.21 11.74
CA ARG A 176 -3.85 7.02 12.25
C ARG A 176 -4.37 8.25 13.00
N GLU A 177 -3.55 8.82 13.87
CA GLU A 177 -3.90 10.01 14.67
C GLU A 177 -4.03 11.25 13.78
N GLU A 178 -3.13 11.41 12.81
CA GLU A 178 -3.15 12.52 11.85
C GLU A 178 -4.42 12.45 10.99
N THR A 179 -4.78 11.26 10.51
CA THR A 179 -6.03 11.02 9.77
C THR A 179 -7.27 11.34 10.61
N ARG A 180 -7.31 10.88 11.87
CA ARG A 180 -8.42 11.15 12.78
C ARG A 180 -8.59 12.65 13.03
N TRP A 181 -7.50 13.38 13.27
CA TRP A 181 -7.55 14.82 13.42
C TRP A 181 -7.99 15.54 12.15
N ALA A 182 -7.50 15.11 10.99
CA ALA A 182 -7.92 15.66 9.71
C ALA A 182 -9.42 15.45 9.47
N LEU A 183 -9.95 14.25 9.80
CA LEU A 183 -11.35 13.93 9.69
C LEU A 183 -12.22 14.86 10.56
N TYR A 184 -11.89 15.03 11.84
CA TYR A 184 -12.64 15.94 12.73
C TYR A 184 -12.60 17.39 12.25
N ARG A 185 -11.44 17.86 11.79
CA ARG A 185 -11.30 19.21 11.24
C ARG A 185 -12.10 19.39 9.94
N SER A 186 -12.19 18.36 9.11
CA SER A 186 -13.04 18.40 7.91
C SER A 186 -14.50 18.61 8.27
N TRP A 187 -15.03 18.00 9.35
CA TRP A 187 -16.43 18.13 9.77
C TRP A 187 -16.80 19.55 10.17
N VAL A 188 -15.88 20.30 10.74
CA VAL A 188 -16.11 21.68 11.21
C VAL A 188 -15.49 22.73 10.29
N GLY A 189 -14.84 22.31 9.20
CA GLY A 189 -14.14 23.22 8.28
C GLY A 189 -12.90 23.88 8.88
N TRP A 190 -12.30 23.28 9.91
CA TRP A 190 -11.13 23.83 10.59
C TRP A 190 -9.83 23.54 9.82
N PRO A 191 -8.85 24.50 9.77
CA PRO A 191 -7.61 24.32 9.02
C PRO A 191 -6.78 23.12 9.47
N LEU A 192 -6.17 22.38 8.53
CA LEU A 192 -5.20 21.30 8.83
C LEU A 192 -3.86 21.84 9.35
N GLY A 193 -3.56 23.12 9.13
CA GLY A 193 -2.26 23.70 9.41
C GLY A 193 -1.25 23.35 8.30
N ARG A 194 -0.03 22.93 8.70
CA ARG A 194 1.02 22.48 7.78
C ARG A 194 1.27 20.99 7.97
N PRO A 195 0.57 20.10 7.23
CA PRO A 195 0.78 18.67 7.35
C PRO A 195 2.21 18.28 6.93
N HIS A 196 2.79 17.32 7.65
CA HIS A 196 4.10 16.74 7.33
C HIS A 196 4.00 15.48 6.48
N TYR A 197 2.82 15.19 5.94
CA TYR A 197 2.51 14.09 5.03
C TYR A 197 1.92 14.64 3.74
N GLN A 198 1.96 13.84 2.67
CA GLN A 198 1.55 14.26 1.34
C GLN A 198 0.25 13.62 0.87
N GLU A 199 -0.20 12.58 1.57
CA GLU A 199 -1.40 11.84 1.17
C GLU A 199 -2.09 11.15 2.35
N PHE A 200 -3.36 10.84 2.15
CA PHE A 200 -4.12 9.92 2.97
C PHE A 200 -4.21 8.57 2.27
N GLN A 201 -3.79 7.51 2.96
CA GLN A 201 -3.96 6.11 2.57
C GLN A 201 -4.92 5.52 3.59
N VAL A 202 -6.22 5.51 3.28
CA VAL A 202 -7.27 5.31 4.29
C VAL A 202 -8.33 4.32 3.83
N PRO A 203 -8.94 3.55 4.77
CA PRO A 203 -10.16 2.82 4.46
C PRO A 203 -11.33 3.79 4.27
N GLU A 204 -12.32 3.42 3.47
CA GLU A 204 -13.55 4.20 3.38
C GLU A 204 -14.23 4.35 4.75
N ARG A 205 -14.22 3.27 5.53
CA ARG A 205 -14.80 3.22 6.87
C ARG A 205 -13.85 2.59 7.89
N ALA A 206 -13.88 3.09 9.11
CA ALA A 206 -13.18 2.51 10.25
C ALA A 206 -14.21 2.16 11.34
N GLY A 207 -14.67 0.92 11.37
CA GLY A 207 -15.79 0.48 12.17
C GLY A 207 -17.07 1.25 11.78
N ALA A 208 -17.73 1.91 12.73
CA ALA A 208 -18.92 2.72 12.47
C ALA A 208 -18.63 4.10 11.85
N THR A 209 -17.34 4.52 11.84
CA THR A 209 -16.96 5.86 11.36
C THR A 209 -16.73 5.84 9.85
N THR A 210 -17.43 6.71 9.11
CA THR A 210 -17.13 7.00 7.71
C THR A 210 -15.91 7.95 7.67
N VAL A 211 -14.82 7.50 7.08
CA VAL A 211 -13.57 8.26 6.96
C VAL A 211 -13.57 9.09 5.69
N VAL A 212 -13.89 8.46 4.56
CA VAL A 212 -13.90 9.13 3.26
C VAL A 212 -15.31 9.63 2.94
N SER A 213 -15.38 10.89 2.58
CA SER A 213 -16.60 11.57 2.12
C SER A 213 -16.22 12.69 1.16
N PRO A 214 -17.14 13.22 0.33
CA PRO A 214 -16.85 14.37 -0.54
C PRO A 214 -16.21 15.53 0.22
N ARG A 215 -16.72 15.81 1.42
CA ARG A 215 -16.19 16.88 2.29
C ARG A 215 -14.77 16.61 2.78
N PHE A 216 -14.43 15.36 3.12
CA PHE A 216 -13.08 14.98 3.52
C PHE A 216 -12.10 15.12 2.36
N VAL A 217 -12.49 14.65 1.17
CA VAL A 217 -11.67 14.75 -0.06
C VAL A 217 -11.41 16.21 -0.42
N GLU A 218 -12.48 17.02 -0.49
CA GLU A 218 -12.34 18.46 -0.75
C GLU A 218 -11.44 19.15 0.29
N HIS A 219 -11.60 18.78 1.56
CA HIS A 219 -10.76 19.33 2.63
C HIS A 219 -9.30 18.95 2.47
N ALA A 220 -8.98 17.70 2.11
CA ALA A 220 -7.62 17.23 1.84
C ALA A 220 -7.01 18.02 0.65
N HIS A 221 -7.74 18.16 -0.44
CA HIS A 221 -7.29 18.86 -1.63
C HIS A 221 -6.99 20.33 -1.41
N LYS A 222 -7.71 21.03 -0.50
CA LYS A 222 -7.39 22.42 -0.10
C LYS A 222 -5.97 22.58 0.47
N TYR A 223 -5.38 21.48 0.96
CA TYR A 223 -4.03 21.46 1.52
C TYR A 223 -3.03 20.73 0.61
N GLY A 224 -3.42 20.41 -0.63
CA GLY A 224 -2.56 19.71 -1.59
C GLY A 224 -2.29 18.25 -1.24
N LEU A 225 -3.17 17.62 -0.45
CA LEU A 225 -3.05 16.24 -0.01
C LEU A 225 -3.88 15.33 -0.90
N ALA A 226 -3.26 14.27 -1.42
CA ALA A 226 -3.97 13.23 -2.16
C ALA A 226 -4.74 12.29 -1.23
N VAL A 227 -5.86 11.73 -1.71
CA VAL A 227 -6.66 10.73 -0.98
C VAL A 227 -6.68 9.43 -1.78
N LYS A 228 -6.09 8.37 -1.25
CA LYS A 228 -6.09 7.01 -1.80
C LYS A 228 -6.88 6.09 -0.86
N VAL A 229 -7.78 5.32 -1.41
CA VAL A 229 -8.73 4.52 -0.60
C VAL A 229 -8.45 3.03 -0.78
N TRP A 230 -8.38 2.29 0.34
CA TRP A 230 -8.17 0.85 0.41
C TRP A 230 -9.20 0.16 1.32
N THR A 231 -9.46 -1.11 1.25
CA THR A 231 -9.34 -1.92 0.04
C THR A 231 -10.70 -1.85 -0.64
N VAL A 232 -10.75 -1.49 -1.90
CA VAL A 232 -12.01 -1.28 -2.64
C VAL A 232 -12.01 -2.22 -3.83
N ASP A 233 -12.94 -3.20 -3.84
CA ASP A 233 -12.97 -4.27 -4.83
C ASP A 233 -14.25 -4.28 -5.69
N GLU A 234 -15.31 -3.60 -5.21
CA GLU A 234 -16.59 -3.52 -5.92
C GLU A 234 -16.64 -2.30 -6.86
N ALA A 235 -17.02 -2.51 -8.12
CA ALA A 235 -17.09 -1.47 -9.15
C ALA A 235 -18.00 -0.29 -8.78
N SER A 236 -19.10 -0.55 -8.07
CA SER A 236 -20.02 0.49 -7.59
C SER A 236 -19.38 1.40 -6.56
N ASP A 237 -18.59 0.85 -5.64
CA ASP A 237 -17.88 1.62 -4.62
C ASP A 237 -16.73 2.41 -5.23
N MET A 238 -15.98 1.81 -6.16
CA MET A 238 -14.97 2.51 -6.94
C MET A 238 -15.55 3.72 -7.66
N THR A 239 -16.67 3.51 -8.38
CA THR A 239 -17.36 4.57 -9.13
C THR A 239 -17.76 5.71 -8.19
N ARG A 240 -18.41 5.41 -7.08
CA ARG A 240 -18.85 6.38 -6.08
C ARG A 240 -17.69 7.17 -5.46
N LEU A 241 -16.60 6.50 -5.10
CA LEU A 241 -15.41 7.16 -4.53
C LEU A 241 -14.72 8.07 -5.54
N LEU A 242 -14.64 7.64 -6.80
CA LEU A 242 -14.12 8.46 -7.89
C LEU A 242 -15.01 9.68 -8.16
N ASP A 243 -16.34 9.57 -8.02
CA ASP A 243 -17.27 10.71 -8.08
C ASP A 243 -17.05 11.71 -6.94
N TRP A 244 -16.55 11.25 -5.80
CA TRP A 244 -16.14 12.10 -4.69
C TRP A 244 -14.78 12.77 -4.90
N GLY A 245 -14.05 12.39 -5.97
CA GLY A 245 -12.78 12.98 -6.35
C GLY A 245 -11.56 12.36 -5.66
N VAL A 246 -11.62 11.09 -5.22
CA VAL A 246 -10.42 10.42 -4.68
C VAL A 246 -9.33 10.29 -5.76
N ASP A 247 -8.07 10.39 -5.34
CA ASP A 247 -6.91 10.43 -6.25
C ASP A 247 -6.38 9.03 -6.58
N GLY A 248 -6.83 8.02 -5.86
CA GLY A 248 -6.42 6.64 -6.13
C GLY A 248 -7.28 5.60 -5.44
N ILE A 249 -7.37 4.46 -6.11
CA ILE A 249 -8.00 3.22 -5.63
C ILE A 249 -6.90 2.19 -5.39
N ILE A 250 -6.90 1.59 -4.21
CA ILE A 250 -6.02 0.46 -3.85
C ILE A 250 -6.94 -0.76 -3.73
N SER A 251 -6.74 -1.78 -4.59
CA SER A 251 -7.69 -2.88 -4.78
C SER A 251 -7.02 -4.25 -4.90
N ASP A 252 -7.67 -5.27 -4.36
CA ASP A 252 -7.34 -6.68 -4.60
C ASP A 252 -7.78 -7.14 -6.01
N ARG A 253 -8.64 -6.32 -6.66
CA ARG A 253 -9.19 -6.51 -7.99
C ARG A 253 -8.74 -5.41 -8.95
N PRO A 254 -7.42 -5.33 -9.28
CA PRO A 254 -6.92 -4.32 -10.21
C PRO A 254 -7.57 -4.39 -11.59
N ASP A 255 -8.03 -5.56 -12.03
CA ASP A 255 -8.80 -5.76 -13.25
C ASP A 255 -10.10 -4.93 -13.27
N VAL A 256 -10.86 -4.96 -12.16
CA VAL A 256 -12.07 -4.15 -12.00
C VAL A 256 -11.74 -2.67 -11.91
N ALA A 257 -10.74 -2.33 -11.08
CA ALA A 257 -10.36 -0.93 -10.84
C ALA A 257 -9.87 -0.23 -12.13
N VAL A 258 -9.05 -0.91 -12.93
CA VAL A 258 -8.56 -0.39 -14.22
C VAL A 258 -9.73 -0.20 -15.19
N ALA A 259 -10.66 -1.15 -15.27
CA ALA A 259 -11.83 -1.03 -16.14
C ALA A 259 -12.71 0.18 -15.75
N VAL A 260 -12.98 0.37 -14.45
CA VAL A 260 -13.78 1.50 -13.93
C VAL A 260 -13.10 2.84 -14.19
N VAL A 261 -11.79 2.95 -13.96
CA VAL A 261 -11.04 4.20 -14.22
C VAL A 261 -10.97 4.50 -15.71
N SER A 262 -10.72 3.48 -16.55
CA SER A 262 -10.62 3.65 -18.00
C SER A 262 -11.94 4.09 -18.63
N ALA A 263 -13.07 3.58 -18.17
CA ALA A 263 -14.41 3.96 -18.67
C ALA A 263 -14.77 5.43 -18.38
N ARG A 264 -14.03 6.11 -17.50
CA ARG A 264 -14.22 7.53 -17.15
C ARG A 264 -13.34 8.49 -17.94
N MET A 265 -12.39 7.94 -18.70
CA MET A 265 -11.55 8.75 -19.57
C MET A 265 -12.31 9.11 -20.85
N PRO A 266 -12.22 10.34 -21.32
CA PRO A 266 -12.76 10.69 -22.65
C PRO A 266 -12.13 9.78 -23.70
N SER A 267 -12.95 9.25 -24.61
CA SER A 267 -12.42 8.59 -25.82
C SER A 267 -11.60 9.61 -26.60
N GLU A 268 -10.32 9.33 -26.82
CA GLU A 268 -9.48 10.15 -27.71
C GLU A 268 -10.02 10.14 -29.15
#